data_43230a676f8856cf4a05d04083e2646d
#
_entry.id   43230a676f8856cf4a05d04083e2646d
#
_cell.length_a   1.000
_cell.length_b   1.000
_cell.length_c   1.000
_cell.angle_alpha   90.00
_cell.angle_beta   90.00
_cell.angle_gamma   90.00
#
_symmetry.space_group_name_H-M   'P 1'
#
loop_
_entity.id
_entity.type
_entity.pdbx_description
1 polymer ?
#
loop_
_entity_poly.entity_id
_entity_poly.type
_entity_poly.pdbx_seq_one_letter_code
_entity_poly.pdbx_strand_id
1 'polypeptide(L)'
;MKIDIHSHILPGLDDGAVDIKDSIMLASAMQSWGFERVICTPHINALYRNTPHAIGQAFEQLQEALSANGIDLDIRMSAEYRLVPQTWPEVLSKEWLMPIEDKYILTELPISKREEIGDIKPLEEFRKLVAMGFTPILPHPERYFYLTREELLSFIDAGVLIQCNFGSLAGLYGEQARANAQALVEEGLVTFYGTDLHNAHYVDVLGRWFSDGNVIPEFRTDH
;
A
#
# COMPACT_ATOMS: atom_id res chain seq x y z
N MET A 1 13.27 -4.92 -11.84
CA MET A 1 13.15 -5.32 -10.42
C MET A 1 11.68 -5.51 -10.08
N LYS A 2 11.34 -6.60 -9.43
CA LYS A 2 9.96 -6.90 -9.00
C LYS A 2 9.76 -6.38 -7.57
N ILE A 3 9.03 -5.28 -7.47
CA ILE A 3 8.84 -4.56 -6.21
C ILE A 3 7.37 -4.62 -5.81
N ASP A 4 7.11 -4.91 -4.54
CA ASP A 4 5.85 -4.65 -3.88
C ASP A 4 5.93 -3.31 -3.16
N ILE A 5 5.04 -2.38 -3.49
CA ILE A 5 5.06 -1.04 -2.88
C ILE A 5 4.08 -0.89 -1.72
N HIS A 6 3.33 -1.94 -1.39
CA HIS A 6 2.26 -1.89 -0.39
C HIS A 6 2.11 -3.23 0.34
N SER A 7 2.55 -3.28 1.60
CA SER A 7 2.46 -4.49 2.43
C SER A 7 2.43 -4.19 3.93
N HIS A 8 1.75 -5.04 4.71
CA HIS A 8 1.59 -4.94 6.16
C HIS A 8 2.32 -6.07 6.89
N ILE A 9 3.60 -6.28 6.51
CA ILE A 9 4.42 -7.37 7.05
C ILE A 9 5.24 -7.00 8.29
N LEU A 10 5.22 -5.73 8.75
CA LEU A 10 5.88 -5.36 10.00
C LEU A 10 5.11 -5.88 11.21
N PRO A 11 5.79 -6.45 12.24
CA PRO A 11 5.11 -7.12 13.33
C PRO A 11 4.43 -6.15 14.30
N GLY A 12 3.16 -6.41 14.64
CA GLY A 12 2.45 -5.80 15.77
C GLY A 12 2.09 -4.32 15.64
N LEU A 13 2.08 -3.76 14.42
CA LEU A 13 1.79 -2.35 14.20
C LEU A 13 0.33 -2.07 13.82
N ASP A 14 -0.29 -2.97 13.09
CA ASP A 14 -1.64 -2.78 12.54
C ASP A 14 -2.40 -4.12 12.43
N ASP A 15 -3.33 -4.25 11.51
CA ASP A 15 -4.08 -5.48 11.21
C ASP A 15 -3.37 -6.43 10.24
N GLY A 16 -2.09 -6.17 9.94
CA GLY A 16 -1.21 -7.08 9.23
C GLY A 16 -0.59 -8.15 10.13
N ALA A 17 0.72 -8.36 10.04
CA ALA A 17 1.44 -9.35 10.84
C ALA A 17 1.29 -9.09 12.35
N VAL A 18 0.73 -10.07 13.08
CA VAL A 18 0.49 -9.94 14.53
C VAL A 18 1.80 -10.00 15.32
N ASP A 19 2.73 -10.84 14.87
CA ASP A 19 4.04 -11.02 15.49
C ASP A 19 5.12 -11.33 14.44
N ILE A 20 6.35 -11.51 14.91
CA ILE A 20 7.50 -11.75 14.04
C ILE A 20 7.39 -13.08 13.26
N LYS A 21 6.64 -14.07 13.75
CA LYS A 21 6.45 -15.34 13.03
C LYS A 21 5.54 -15.16 11.83
N ASP A 22 4.48 -14.37 12.00
CA ASP A 22 3.62 -13.97 10.88
C ASP A 22 4.42 -13.18 9.86
N SER A 23 5.24 -12.22 10.29
CA SER A 23 6.11 -11.43 9.41
C SER A 23 7.04 -12.32 8.56
N ILE A 24 7.69 -13.31 9.18
CA ILE A 24 8.57 -14.27 8.50
C ILE A 24 7.77 -15.10 7.48
N MET A 25 6.61 -15.57 7.85
CA MET A 25 5.73 -16.35 6.96
C MET A 25 5.30 -15.53 5.74
N LEU A 26 4.87 -14.27 5.95
CA LEU A 26 4.47 -13.36 4.88
C LEU A 26 5.65 -13.03 3.95
N ALA A 27 6.80 -12.67 4.51
CA ALA A 27 8.01 -12.37 3.75
C ALA A 27 8.52 -13.58 2.93
N SER A 28 8.47 -14.79 3.52
CA SER A 28 8.81 -16.03 2.81
C SER A 28 7.89 -16.28 1.62
N ALA A 29 6.60 -16.02 1.76
CA ALA A 29 5.64 -16.14 0.66
C ALA A 29 5.97 -15.14 -0.46
N MET A 30 6.22 -13.87 -0.13
CA MET A 30 6.58 -12.84 -1.11
C MET A 30 7.86 -13.19 -1.87
N GLN A 31 8.90 -13.66 -1.17
CA GLN A 31 10.12 -14.14 -1.82
C GLN A 31 9.82 -15.31 -2.76
N SER A 32 8.98 -16.27 -2.36
CA SER A 32 8.61 -17.42 -3.20
C SER A 32 7.86 -17.04 -4.46
N TRP A 33 7.12 -15.93 -4.45
CA TRP A 33 6.45 -15.37 -5.63
C TRP A 33 7.39 -14.57 -6.54
N GLY A 34 8.63 -14.35 -6.09
CA GLY A 34 9.67 -13.70 -6.87
C GLY A 34 9.74 -12.20 -6.68
N PHE A 35 9.18 -11.63 -5.60
CA PHE A 35 9.50 -10.27 -5.22
C PHE A 35 10.95 -10.14 -4.80
N GLU A 36 11.62 -9.09 -5.27
CA GLU A 36 13.02 -8.77 -4.97
C GLU A 36 13.11 -7.70 -3.88
N ARG A 37 12.12 -6.78 -3.86
CA ARG A 37 11.99 -5.73 -2.85
C ARG A 37 10.54 -5.61 -2.38
N VAL A 38 10.39 -5.27 -1.10
CA VAL A 38 9.08 -5.02 -0.48
C VAL A 38 9.15 -3.74 0.33
N ILE A 39 8.19 -2.85 0.09
CA ILE A 39 8.00 -1.67 0.91
C ILE A 39 6.97 -2.01 1.99
N CYS A 40 7.42 -1.96 3.24
CA CYS A 40 6.56 -2.13 4.40
C CYS A 40 5.81 -0.82 4.66
N THR A 41 4.51 -0.83 4.58
CA THR A 41 3.64 0.35 4.66
C THR A 41 2.56 0.19 5.73
N PRO A 42 2.92 0.02 7.01
CA PRO A 42 1.91 -0.12 8.06
C PRO A 42 1.01 1.12 8.10
N HIS A 43 -0.23 0.92 8.53
CA HIS A 43 -1.19 2.00 8.64
C HIS A 43 -0.77 3.11 9.60
N ILE A 44 -1.00 4.37 9.19
CA ILE A 44 -1.09 5.53 10.06
C ILE A 44 -2.50 6.12 9.92
N ASN A 45 -3.37 5.83 10.89
CA ASN A 45 -4.77 6.26 10.89
C ASN A 45 -5.28 6.47 12.33
N ALA A 46 -6.58 6.72 12.49
CA ALA A 46 -7.17 6.99 13.82
C ALA A 46 -7.07 5.80 14.79
N LEU A 47 -7.05 4.55 14.28
CA LEU A 47 -6.95 3.33 15.07
C LEU A 47 -5.48 2.96 15.33
N TYR A 48 -4.65 3.03 14.30
CA TYR A 48 -3.23 2.71 14.33
C TYR A 48 -2.41 3.99 14.21
N ARG A 49 -2.08 4.59 15.37
CA ARG A 49 -1.30 5.85 15.43
C ARG A 49 0.20 5.56 15.48
N ASN A 50 0.66 4.77 14.53
CA ASN A 50 2.06 4.39 14.44
C ASN A 50 2.93 5.63 14.19
N THR A 51 3.97 5.79 15.01
CA THR A 51 4.97 6.84 14.81
C THR A 51 6.10 6.33 13.91
N PRO A 52 6.85 7.20 13.22
CA PRO A 52 8.05 6.79 12.48
C PRO A 52 9.04 6.00 13.32
N HIS A 53 9.16 6.33 14.62
CA HIS A 53 10.02 5.61 15.56
C HIS A 53 9.54 4.18 15.79
N ALA A 54 8.24 3.97 16.04
CA ALA A 54 7.67 2.63 16.24
C ALA A 54 7.83 1.76 14.98
N ILE A 55 7.59 2.36 13.81
CA ILE A 55 7.79 1.69 12.51
C ILE A 55 9.26 1.29 12.34
N GLY A 56 10.21 2.19 12.66
CA GLY A 56 11.65 1.90 12.60
C GLY A 56 12.05 0.74 13.50
N GLN A 57 11.53 0.66 14.74
CA GLN A 57 11.81 -0.45 15.64
C GLN A 57 11.29 -1.81 15.10
N ALA A 58 10.05 -1.84 14.60
CA ALA A 58 9.48 -3.05 14.00
C ALA A 58 10.24 -3.46 12.72
N PHE A 59 10.71 -2.48 11.94
CA PHE A 59 11.52 -2.70 10.75
C PHE A 59 12.87 -3.34 11.08
N GLU A 60 13.60 -2.82 12.07
CA GLU A 60 14.87 -3.40 12.55
C GLU A 60 14.66 -4.84 13.03
N GLN A 61 13.60 -5.09 13.82
CA GLN A 61 13.25 -6.43 14.28
C GLN A 61 12.99 -7.39 13.10
N LEU A 62 12.28 -6.94 12.06
CA LEU A 62 12.03 -7.77 10.88
C LEU A 62 13.33 -8.03 10.10
N GLN A 63 14.18 -7.03 9.90
CA GLN A 63 15.48 -7.22 9.20
C GLN A 63 16.34 -8.30 9.87
N GLU A 64 16.46 -8.24 11.20
CA GLU A 64 17.20 -9.24 11.96
C GLU A 64 16.60 -10.65 11.78
N ALA A 65 15.27 -10.75 11.84
CA ALA A 65 14.57 -12.02 11.70
C ALA A 65 14.71 -12.61 10.30
N LEU A 66 14.60 -11.81 9.23
CA LEU A 66 14.80 -12.26 7.85
C LEU A 66 16.22 -12.81 7.66
N SER A 67 17.23 -12.08 8.13
CA SER A 67 18.63 -12.52 8.09
C SER A 67 18.84 -13.84 8.82
N ALA A 68 18.28 -13.98 10.04
CA ALA A 68 18.39 -15.20 10.84
C ALA A 68 17.71 -16.42 10.20
N ASN A 69 16.71 -16.21 9.35
CA ASN A 69 15.97 -17.26 8.64
C ASN A 69 16.41 -17.47 7.19
N GLY A 70 17.46 -16.78 6.73
CA GLY A 70 17.98 -16.93 5.37
C GLY A 70 17.02 -16.45 4.28
N ILE A 71 16.16 -15.47 4.60
CA ILE A 71 15.24 -14.84 3.66
C ILE A 71 15.96 -13.65 3.03
N ASP A 72 16.25 -13.76 1.74
CA ASP A 72 16.93 -12.71 0.94
C ASP A 72 15.88 -11.83 0.25
N LEU A 73 15.28 -10.93 1.02
CA LEU A 73 14.29 -9.99 0.55
C LEU A 73 14.72 -8.57 0.96
N ASP A 74 14.94 -7.68 -0.03
CA ASP A 74 15.24 -6.28 0.26
C ASP A 74 14.00 -5.59 0.79
N ILE A 75 13.93 -5.31 2.08
CA ILE A 75 12.82 -4.58 2.68
C ILE A 75 13.16 -3.09 2.86
N ARG A 76 12.16 -2.24 2.65
CA ARG A 76 12.21 -0.80 2.89
C ARG A 76 11.01 -0.40 3.74
N MET A 77 11.14 0.68 4.50
CA MET A 77 10.04 1.17 5.33
C MET A 77 9.41 2.43 4.74
N SER A 78 8.11 2.51 4.86
CA SER A 78 7.28 3.68 4.59
C SER A 78 6.04 3.58 5.48
N ALA A 79 4.92 4.19 5.09
CA ALA A 79 3.62 4.05 5.75
C ALA A 79 2.49 4.25 4.74
N GLU A 80 1.33 3.64 5.04
CA GLU A 80 0.06 3.94 4.40
C GLU A 80 -0.72 4.94 5.26
N TYR A 81 -0.88 6.14 4.73
CA TYR A 81 -1.52 7.26 5.45
C TYR A 81 -3.00 7.33 5.09
N ARG A 82 -3.88 7.14 6.09
CA ARG A 82 -5.31 7.31 5.85
C ARG A 82 -5.74 8.77 5.97
N LEU A 83 -6.43 9.25 4.95
CA LEU A 83 -6.93 10.62 4.85
C LEU A 83 -8.16 10.80 5.75
N VAL A 84 -7.92 10.99 7.05
CA VAL A 84 -8.95 11.21 8.08
C VAL A 84 -8.57 12.40 9.00
N PRO A 85 -9.57 13.17 9.51
CA PRO A 85 -9.30 14.38 10.29
C PRO A 85 -8.46 14.16 11.56
N GLN A 86 -8.53 12.95 12.13
CA GLN A 86 -7.88 12.63 13.41
C GLN A 86 -6.35 12.54 13.32
N THR A 87 -5.81 12.24 12.14
CA THR A 87 -4.36 12.02 11.97
C THR A 87 -3.76 12.85 10.85
N TRP A 88 -4.53 13.22 9.84
CA TRP A 88 -4.01 13.90 8.66
C TRP A 88 -3.24 15.20 8.91
N PRO A 89 -3.64 16.09 9.87
CA PRO A 89 -2.85 17.28 10.21
C PRO A 89 -1.44 16.95 10.74
N GLU A 90 -1.29 15.83 11.46
CA GLU A 90 0.01 15.36 11.96
C GLU A 90 0.87 14.79 10.82
N VAL A 91 0.24 14.05 9.90
CA VAL A 91 0.90 13.47 8.72
C VAL A 91 1.51 14.55 7.83
N LEU A 92 0.84 15.68 7.66
CA LEU A 92 1.35 16.80 6.87
C LEU A 92 2.57 17.47 7.49
N SER A 93 2.90 17.20 8.76
CA SER A 93 4.19 17.60 9.32
C SER A 93 5.29 16.75 8.68
N LYS A 94 6.41 17.38 8.32
CA LYS A 94 7.54 16.68 7.65
C LYS A 94 8.14 15.54 8.49
N GLU A 95 7.96 15.55 9.80
CA GLU A 95 8.45 14.53 10.72
C GLU A 95 7.71 13.20 10.62
N TRP A 96 6.46 13.21 10.11
CA TRP A 96 5.63 12.02 9.96
C TRP A 96 5.69 11.40 8.56
N LEU A 97 6.16 12.13 7.56
CA LEU A 97 6.24 11.63 6.20
C LEU A 97 7.47 10.73 6.02
N MET A 98 7.21 9.52 5.57
CA MET A 98 8.20 8.48 5.24
C MET A 98 8.02 8.12 3.76
N PRO A 99 8.59 8.90 2.83
CA PRO A 99 8.35 8.70 1.41
C PRO A 99 9.01 7.42 0.89
N ILE A 100 8.33 6.71 0.01
CA ILE A 100 8.91 5.63 -0.80
C ILE A 100 9.85 6.29 -1.82
N GLU A 101 11.11 5.80 -1.88
CA GLU A 101 12.16 6.31 -2.79
C GLU A 101 12.27 7.84 -2.74
N ASP A 102 12.18 8.43 -1.54
CA ASP A 102 12.27 9.87 -1.28
C ASP A 102 11.25 10.75 -2.03
N LYS A 103 10.26 10.16 -2.68
CA LYS A 103 9.35 10.85 -3.59
C LYS A 103 7.87 10.54 -3.36
N TYR A 104 7.52 9.28 -3.16
CA TYR A 104 6.13 8.87 -3.21
C TYR A 104 5.50 8.75 -1.82
N ILE A 105 4.26 9.23 -1.67
CA ILE A 105 3.46 9.10 -0.43
C ILE A 105 2.23 8.27 -0.70
N LEU A 106 2.14 7.11 -0.05
CA LEU A 106 0.98 6.21 -0.16
C LEU A 106 -0.14 6.74 0.74
N THR A 107 -1.21 7.26 0.14
CA THR A 107 -2.31 7.94 0.83
C THR A 107 -3.64 7.32 0.48
N GLU A 108 -4.22 6.56 1.42
CA GLU A 108 -5.50 5.89 1.24
C GLU A 108 -6.70 6.77 1.65
N LEU A 109 -7.85 6.53 1.02
CA LEU A 109 -9.15 6.99 1.48
C LEU A 109 -9.79 5.93 2.38
N PRO A 110 -10.71 6.28 3.31
CA PRO A 110 -11.48 5.30 4.05
C PRO A 110 -12.24 4.35 3.11
N ILE A 111 -12.04 3.03 3.27
CA ILE A 111 -12.62 2.04 2.35
C ILE A 111 -14.13 1.94 2.53
N SER A 112 -14.60 1.91 3.77
CA SER A 112 -16.00 1.55 4.07
C SER A 112 -16.97 2.70 3.91
N LYS A 113 -16.58 3.91 4.28
CA LYS A 113 -17.51 5.05 4.38
C LYS A 113 -16.82 6.36 4.01
N ARG A 114 -17.36 7.01 3.00
CA ARG A 114 -16.91 8.35 2.58
C ARG A 114 -16.99 9.39 3.72
N GLU A 115 -17.96 9.24 4.61
CA GLU A 115 -18.21 10.16 5.72
C GLU A 115 -17.02 10.23 6.72
N GLU A 116 -16.18 9.21 6.77
CA GLU A 116 -14.97 9.20 7.61
C GLU A 116 -13.93 10.25 7.16
N ILE A 117 -14.00 10.69 5.92
CA ILE A 117 -13.16 11.78 5.37
C ILE A 117 -13.51 13.12 6.07
N GLY A 118 -14.74 13.26 6.57
CA GLY A 118 -15.24 14.48 7.21
C GLY A 118 -15.23 15.66 6.23
N ASP A 119 -14.73 16.81 6.68
CA ASP A 119 -14.62 18.04 5.88
C ASP A 119 -13.37 18.09 5.00
N ILE A 120 -12.53 17.05 5.03
CA ILE A 120 -11.32 16.98 4.18
C ILE A 120 -11.74 16.84 2.72
N LYS A 121 -11.07 17.59 1.86
CA LYS A 121 -11.23 17.51 0.42
C LYS A 121 -10.03 16.79 -0.19
N PRO A 122 -10.15 15.50 -0.55
CA PRO A 122 -9.00 14.70 -0.99
C PRO A 122 -8.18 15.34 -2.10
N LEU A 123 -8.82 15.92 -3.11
CA LEU A 123 -8.12 16.60 -4.20
C LEU A 123 -7.24 17.77 -3.73
N GLU A 124 -7.72 18.55 -2.75
CA GLU A 124 -6.95 19.66 -2.17
C GLU A 124 -5.74 19.14 -1.38
N GLU A 125 -5.89 18.03 -0.65
CA GLU A 125 -4.81 17.43 0.12
C GLU A 125 -3.75 16.78 -0.78
N PHE A 126 -4.16 16.11 -1.85
CA PHE A 126 -3.21 15.61 -2.86
C PHE A 126 -2.42 16.76 -3.51
N ARG A 127 -3.07 17.86 -3.84
CA ARG A 127 -2.39 19.07 -4.36
C ARG A 127 -1.39 19.65 -3.35
N LYS A 128 -1.68 19.60 -2.05
CA LYS A 128 -0.73 20.02 -1.01
C LYS A 128 0.51 19.14 -1.01
N LEU A 129 0.36 17.80 -1.07
CA LEU A 129 1.51 16.89 -1.17
C LEU A 129 2.36 17.19 -2.40
N VAL A 130 1.73 17.43 -3.56
CA VAL A 130 2.42 17.81 -4.79
C VAL A 130 3.16 19.14 -4.62
N ALA A 131 2.54 20.15 -3.99
CA ALA A 131 3.17 21.42 -3.71
C ALA A 131 4.34 21.31 -2.70
N MET A 132 4.35 20.28 -1.85
CA MET A 132 5.46 19.96 -0.97
C MET A 132 6.61 19.21 -1.67
N GLY A 133 6.44 18.86 -2.94
CA GLY A 133 7.44 18.15 -3.75
C GLY A 133 7.29 16.62 -3.75
N PHE A 134 6.20 16.08 -3.19
CA PHE A 134 5.90 14.66 -3.20
C PHE A 134 4.96 14.27 -4.35
N THR A 135 4.96 13.00 -4.70
CA THR A 135 3.99 12.42 -5.63
C THR A 135 3.06 11.50 -4.85
N PRO A 136 1.78 11.86 -4.66
CA PRO A 136 0.83 10.99 -3.98
C PRO A 136 0.56 9.72 -4.79
N ILE A 137 0.45 8.58 -4.10
CA ILE A 137 -0.08 7.33 -4.66
C ILE A 137 -1.40 7.06 -3.96
N LEU A 138 -2.48 6.89 -4.72
CA LEU A 138 -3.76 6.40 -4.21
C LEU A 138 -3.76 4.87 -4.30
N PRO A 139 -3.68 4.13 -3.17
CA PRO A 139 -3.76 2.69 -3.18
C PRO A 139 -5.18 2.21 -3.45
N HIS A 140 -5.29 1.06 -4.08
CA HIS A 140 -6.48 0.24 -4.27
C HIS A 140 -7.80 1.02 -4.54
N PRO A 141 -7.85 1.99 -5.51
CA PRO A 141 -9.07 2.74 -5.78
C PRO A 141 -10.22 1.86 -6.26
N GLU A 142 -9.95 0.68 -6.75
CA GLU A 142 -10.95 -0.33 -7.09
C GLU A 142 -11.80 -0.81 -5.92
N ARG A 143 -11.40 -0.51 -4.66
CA ARG A 143 -12.11 -0.85 -3.43
C ARG A 143 -12.99 0.29 -2.89
N TYR A 144 -12.85 1.51 -3.43
CA TYR A 144 -13.66 2.66 -3.01
C TYR A 144 -14.95 2.75 -3.83
N PHE A 145 -15.93 1.91 -3.52
CA PHE A 145 -17.19 1.82 -4.29
C PHE A 145 -18.01 3.10 -4.31
N TYR A 146 -17.69 4.05 -3.45
CA TYR A 146 -18.32 5.38 -3.43
C TYR A 146 -17.59 6.42 -4.30
N LEU A 147 -16.36 6.12 -4.75
CA LEU A 147 -15.57 7.04 -5.56
C LEU A 147 -16.07 7.02 -6.99
N THR A 148 -16.42 8.19 -7.50
CA THR A 148 -16.85 8.30 -8.89
C THR A 148 -15.66 8.27 -9.84
N ARG A 149 -15.93 7.88 -11.09
CA ARG A 149 -14.91 7.90 -12.14
C ARG A 149 -14.36 9.31 -12.38
N GLU A 150 -15.20 10.32 -12.32
CA GLU A 150 -14.81 11.73 -12.49
C GLU A 150 -13.86 12.18 -11.38
N GLU A 151 -14.15 11.82 -10.13
CA GLU A 151 -13.27 12.12 -8.99
C GLU A 151 -11.91 11.45 -9.16
N LEU A 152 -11.87 10.16 -9.53
CA LEU A 152 -10.62 9.44 -9.76
C LEU A 152 -9.76 10.11 -10.85
N LEU A 153 -10.37 10.47 -11.98
CA LEU A 153 -9.67 11.17 -13.05
C LEU A 153 -9.16 12.55 -12.60
N SER A 154 -9.92 13.26 -11.78
CA SER A 154 -9.48 14.54 -11.21
C SER A 154 -8.25 14.41 -10.29
N PHE A 155 -8.11 13.29 -9.60
CA PHE A 155 -6.91 12.99 -8.80
C PHE A 155 -5.70 12.72 -9.72
N ILE A 156 -5.90 11.91 -10.77
CA ILE A 156 -4.85 11.63 -11.77
C ILE A 156 -4.38 12.92 -12.44
N ASP A 157 -5.31 13.79 -12.85
CA ASP A 157 -5.00 15.11 -13.45
C ASP A 157 -4.24 16.03 -12.48
N ALA A 158 -4.41 15.82 -11.17
CA ALA A 158 -3.66 16.55 -10.15
C ALA A 158 -2.28 15.93 -9.84
N GLY A 159 -1.87 14.88 -10.54
CA GLY A 159 -0.57 14.22 -10.37
C GLY A 159 -0.57 13.04 -9.39
N VAL A 160 -1.75 12.51 -9.02
CA VAL A 160 -1.85 11.30 -8.19
C VAL A 160 -1.63 10.06 -9.07
N LEU A 161 -0.77 9.17 -8.63
CA LEU A 161 -0.54 7.87 -9.26
C LEU A 161 -1.44 6.82 -8.64
N ILE A 162 -1.77 5.79 -9.41
CA ILE A 162 -2.70 4.74 -9.00
C ILE A 162 -1.95 3.44 -8.71
N GLN A 163 -2.19 2.87 -7.53
CA GLN A 163 -1.76 1.52 -7.19
C GLN A 163 -2.96 0.58 -7.13
N CYS A 164 -2.91 -0.51 -7.87
CA CYS A 164 -3.93 -1.58 -7.87
C CYS A 164 -3.44 -2.77 -7.04
N ASN A 165 -4.34 -3.38 -6.25
CA ASN A 165 -4.03 -4.57 -5.48
C ASN A 165 -4.05 -5.85 -6.34
N PHE A 166 -3.01 -6.68 -6.23
CA PHE A 166 -3.04 -8.04 -6.78
C PHE A 166 -4.21 -8.86 -6.20
N GLY A 167 -4.54 -8.65 -4.92
CA GLY A 167 -5.68 -9.28 -4.27
C GLY A 167 -7.02 -8.96 -4.93
N SER A 168 -7.19 -7.74 -5.44
CA SER A 168 -8.39 -7.36 -6.19
C SER A 168 -8.49 -8.16 -7.51
N LEU A 169 -7.40 -8.24 -8.26
CA LEU A 169 -7.34 -9.03 -9.50
C LEU A 169 -7.55 -10.53 -9.25
N ALA A 170 -7.08 -11.02 -8.11
CA ALA A 170 -7.28 -12.40 -7.65
C ALA A 170 -8.70 -12.69 -7.12
N GLY A 171 -9.54 -11.65 -6.95
CA GLY A 171 -10.90 -11.79 -6.44
C GLY A 171 -11.02 -11.82 -4.91
N LEU A 172 -9.97 -11.50 -4.18
CA LEU A 172 -9.94 -11.51 -2.70
C LEU A 172 -11.02 -10.62 -2.08
N TYR A 173 -11.31 -9.49 -2.71
CA TYR A 173 -12.27 -8.49 -2.22
C TYR A 173 -13.62 -8.54 -2.93
N GLY A 174 -13.91 -9.64 -3.64
CA GLY A 174 -15.17 -9.89 -4.34
C GLY A 174 -15.19 -9.38 -5.79
N GLU A 175 -16.25 -9.77 -6.50
CA GLU A 175 -16.38 -9.56 -7.95
C GLU A 175 -16.41 -8.08 -8.36
N GLN A 176 -16.99 -7.20 -7.54
CA GLN A 176 -17.03 -5.77 -7.86
C GLN A 176 -15.62 -5.14 -7.84
N ALA A 177 -14.83 -5.43 -6.80
CA ALA A 177 -13.45 -4.95 -6.71
C ALA A 177 -12.60 -5.51 -7.87
N ARG A 178 -12.80 -6.79 -8.21
CA ARG A 178 -12.11 -7.45 -9.32
C ARG A 178 -12.46 -6.78 -10.65
N ALA A 179 -13.73 -6.55 -10.93
CA ALA A 179 -14.16 -5.89 -12.17
C ALA A 179 -13.61 -4.45 -12.28
N ASN A 180 -13.63 -3.70 -11.17
CA ASN A 180 -13.06 -2.37 -11.12
C ASN A 180 -11.54 -2.40 -11.37
N ALA A 181 -10.82 -3.34 -10.74
CA ALA A 181 -9.38 -3.50 -10.95
C ALA A 181 -9.03 -3.82 -12.41
N GLN A 182 -9.76 -4.73 -13.02
CA GLN A 182 -9.60 -5.07 -14.44
C GLN A 182 -9.82 -3.84 -15.34
N ALA A 183 -10.87 -3.07 -15.09
CA ALA A 183 -11.14 -1.84 -15.84
C ALA A 183 -9.99 -0.82 -15.72
N LEU A 184 -9.46 -0.61 -14.51
CA LEU A 184 -8.31 0.30 -14.30
C LEU A 184 -7.07 -0.16 -15.09
N VAL A 185 -6.82 -1.46 -15.13
CA VAL A 185 -5.69 -2.05 -15.89
C VAL A 185 -5.92 -1.90 -17.39
N GLU A 186 -7.10 -2.25 -17.89
CA GLU A 186 -7.46 -2.14 -19.32
C GLU A 186 -7.40 -0.70 -19.85
N GLU A 187 -7.76 0.27 -19.01
CA GLU A 187 -7.69 1.69 -19.32
C GLU A 187 -6.29 2.29 -19.18
N GLY A 188 -5.30 1.50 -18.74
CA GLY A 188 -3.92 1.95 -18.56
C GLY A 188 -3.71 2.98 -17.46
N LEU A 189 -4.57 3.02 -16.45
CA LEU A 189 -4.52 3.98 -15.36
C LEU A 189 -3.65 3.54 -14.18
N VAL A 190 -3.33 2.26 -14.11
CA VAL A 190 -2.51 1.68 -13.04
C VAL A 190 -1.04 1.99 -13.28
N THR A 191 -0.41 2.64 -12.32
CA THR A 191 1.03 2.91 -12.34
C THR A 191 1.80 1.84 -11.56
N PHE A 192 1.27 1.44 -10.40
CA PHE A 192 1.91 0.50 -9.49
C PHE A 192 0.98 -0.64 -9.12
N TYR A 193 1.58 -1.74 -8.67
CA TYR A 193 0.86 -2.85 -8.07
C TYR A 193 1.39 -3.10 -6.66
N GLY A 194 0.51 -3.58 -5.77
CA GLY A 194 0.85 -3.96 -4.41
C GLY A 194 0.09 -5.20 -3.97
N THR A 195 0.65 -5.95 -3.03
CA THR A 195 -0.06 -7.10 -2.47
C THR A 195 -1.09 -6.69 -1.43
N ASP A 196 -0.83 -5.59 -0.72
CA ASP A 196 -1.61 -5.22 0.48
C ASP A 196 -1.70 -6.42 1.44
N LEU A 197 -0.56 -7.11 1.63
CA LEU A 197 -0.49 -8.43 2.28
C LEU A 197 -0.61 -8.29 3.79
N HIS A 198 -1.66 -8.89 4.38
CA HIS A 198 -1.95 -8.79 5.81
C HIS A 198 -1.76 -10.10 6.58
N ASN A 199 -2.16 -11.25 6.00
CA ASN A 199 -2.22 -12.51 6.76
C ASN A 199 -2.19 -13.75 5.86
N ALA A 200 -2.25 -14.93 6.49
CA ALA A 200 -2.19 -16.22 5.80
C ALA A 200 -3.30 -16.41 4.75
N HIS A 201 -4.49 -15.86 4.96
CA HIS A 201 -5.56 -15.96 3.96
C HIS A 201 -5.19 -15.26 2.64
N TYR A 202 -4.52 -14.10 2.73
CA TYR A 202 -4.00 -13.41 1.55
C TYR A 202 -2.90 -14.25 0.87
N VAL A 203 -2.03 -14.90 1.67
CA VAL A 203 -1.00 -15.81 1.12
C VAL A 203 -1.64 -16.94 0.31
N ASP A 204 -2.71 -17.55 0.82
CA ASP A 204 -3.42 -18.63 0.12
C ASP A 204 -4.04 -18.19 -1.20
N VAL A 205 -4.65 -16.99 -1.23
CA VAL A 205 -5.31 -16.47 -2.43
C VAL A 205 -4.28 -16.03 -3.47
N LEU A 206 -3.30 -15.21 -3.06
CA LEU A 206 -2.26 -14.70 -3.96
C LEU A 206 -1.32 -15.82 -4.43
N GLY A 207 -1.00 -16.78 -3.56
CA GLY A 207 -0.18 -17.93 -3.93
C GLY A 207 -0.79 -18.76 -5.07
N ARG A 208 -2.10 -19.00 -5.04
CA ARG A 208 -2.81 -19.63 -6.16
C ARG A 208 -2.76 -18.76 -7.40
N TRP A 209 -3.07 -17.48 -7.27
CA TRP A 209 -3.10 -16.54 -8.39
C TRP A 209 -1.74 -16.44 -9.11
N PHE A 210 -0.62 -16.36 -8.37
CA PHE A 210 0.72 -16.37 -8.96
C PHE A 210 1.08 -17.74 -9.55
N SER A 211 0.64 -18.85 -8.94
CA SER A 211 0.85 -20.21 -9.45
C SER A 211 0.12 -20.48 -10.80
N ASP A 212 -0.96 -19.76 -11.04
CA ASP A 212 -1.72 -19.82 -12.32
C ASP A 212 -1.01 -19.07 -13.47
N GLY A 213 0.23 -18.63 -13.27
CA GLY A 213 1.07 -18.00 -14.28
C GLY A 213 0.92 -16.49 -14.40
N ASN A 214 0.21 -15.85 -13.48
CA ASN A 214 0.16 -14.39 -13.41
C ASN A 214 1.52 -13.85 -13.00
N VAL A 215 1.90 -12.72 -13.60
CA VAL A 215 3.24 -12.15 -13.43
C VAL A 215 3.19 -10.84 -12.64
N ILE A 216 4.26 -10.58 -11.89
CA ILE A 216 4.51 -9.29 -11.25
C ILE A 216 5.09 -8.36 -12.31
N PRO A 217 4.42 -7.23 -12.65
CA PRO A 217 5.00 -6.24 -13.53
C PRO A 217 6.30 -5.66 -12.96
N GLU A 218 7.22 -5.30 -13.83
CA GLU A 218 8.43 -4.62 -13.39
C GLU A 218 8.11 -3.19 -12.94
N PHE A 219 8.73 -2.80 -11.83
CA PHE A 219 8.66 -1.43 -11.34
C PHE A 219 9.37 -0.49 -12.32
N ARG A 220 8.67 0.54 -12.77
CA ARG A 220 9.21 1.60 -13.64
C ARG A 220 9.28 2.92 -12.86
N THR A 221 10.44 3.56 -12.93
CA THR A 221 10.70 4.85 -12.24
C THR A 221 10.50 6.08 -13.15
N ASP A 222 10.09 5.87 -14.38
CA ASP A 222 10.05 6.92 -15.43
C ASP A 222 8.76 7.79 -15.39
N HIS A 223 8.20 8.00 -14.19
CA HIS A 223 6.95 8.77 -14.00
C HIS A 223 7.19 10.12 -13.31
#